data_3a4d30f51983d4a1ff26ea1f186f80f6
#
_entry.id   3a4d30f51983d4a1ff26ea1f186f80f6
#
_cell.length_a   1.000
_cell.length_b   1.000
_cell.length_c   1.000
_cell.angle_alpha   90.00
_cell.angle_beta   90.00
_cell.angle_gamma   90.00
#
_symmetry.space_group_name_H-M   'P 1'
#
loop_
_entity.id
_entity.type
_entity.pdbx_description
1 polymer ?
#
loop_
_entity_poly.entity_id
_entity_poly.type
_entity_poly.pdbx_seq_one_letter_code
_entity_poly.pdbx_strand_id
1 'polypeptide(L)'
;MNINATASALVPLLGGKENIASAAHCATRLRLVLVDDKKIDKAAIEKLDGVKGCFSNAGQIQIIFGTGLVNKVHAEFVRHAGIGEVSKSELTELAAKKLNPLQRIARLLSNIFVPIIPAIVASGLLMGALGMVRTYGWADPDSALFIMLDMFSSAA
;
A
#
# COMPACT_ATOMS: atom_id res chain seq x y z
N MET A 1 21.32 -11.66 13.95
CA MET A 1 19.86 -11.84 13.96
C MET A 1 19.51 -13.31 13.85
N ASN A 2 18.80 -13.84 14.80
CA ASN A 2 18.25 -15.20 14.74
C ASN A 2 16.81 -15.14 14.20
N ILE A 3 16.64 -15.48 12.92
CA ILE A 3 15.36 -15.35 12.20
C ILE A 3 14.26 -16.17 12.87
N ASN A 4 14.60 -17.39 13.28
CA ASN A 4 13.65 -18.31 13.93
C ASN A 4 13.19 -17.75 15.30
N ALA A 5 14.11 -17.23 16.12
CA ALA A 5 13.81 -16.60 17.39
C ALA A 5 12.93 -15.35 17.21
N THR A 6 13.25 -14.50 16.23
CA THR A 6 12.43 -13.32 15.92
C THR A 6 11.03 -13.70 15.44
N ALA A 7 10.91 -14.68 14.55
CA ALA A 7 9.62 -15.15 14.05
C ALA A 7 8.75 -15.77 15.15
N SER A 8 9.34 -16.58 16.04
CA SER A 8 8.61 -17.19 17.14
C SER A 8 8.18 -16.16 18.20
N ALA A 9 9.02 -15.14 18.47
CA ALA A 9 8.69 -14.07 19.40
C ALA A 9 7.57 -13.14 18.91
N LEU A 10 7.40 -13.00 17.58
CA LEU A 10 6.32 -12.20 17.00
C LEU A 10 4.94 -12.76 17.32
N VAL A 11 4.76 -14.07 17.36
CA VAL A 11 3.43 -14.70 17.55
C VAL A 11 2.78 -14.26 18.87
N PRO A 12 3.41 -14.37 20.04
CA PRO A 12 2.78 -13.90 21.29
C PRO A 12 2.60 -12.38 21.32
N LEU A 13 3.53 -11.60 20.76
CA LEU A 13 3.45 -10.13 20.72
C LEU A 13 2.32 -9.61 19.82
N LEU A 14 1.85 -10.43 18.89
CA LEU A 14 0.69 -10.15 18.04
C LEU A 14 -0.63 -10.63 18.67
N GLY A 15 -0.61 -11.13 19.90
CA GLY A 15 -1.77 -11.63 20.62
C GLY A 15 -2.05 -13.13 20.42
N GLY A 16 -1.05 -13.90 19.99
CA GLY A 16 -1.16 -15.35 19.78
C GLY A 16 -1.63 -15.74 18.38
N LYS A 17 -1.55 -17.05 18.10
CA LYS A 17 -1.91 -17.62 16.79
C LYS A 17 -3.34 -17.32 16.37
N GLU A 18 -4.27 -17.37 17.31
CA GLU A 18 -5.71 -17.17 17.10
C GLU A 18 -6.04 -15.73 16.73
N ASN A 19 -5.14 -14.79 17.05
CA ASN A 19 -5.29 -13.39 16.69
C ASN A 19 -4.77 -13.07 15.28
N ILE A 20 -4.04 -14.00 14.65
CA ILE A 20 -3.45 -13.80 13.33
C ILE A 20 -4.39 -14.38 12.27
N ALA A 21 -5.15 -13.51 11.59
CA ALA A 21 -6.09 -13.95 10.56
C ALA A 21 -5.37 -14.30 9.25
N SER A 22 -4.32 -13.57 8.88
CA SER A 22 -3.53 -13.86 7.70
C SER A 22 -2.19 -13.15 7.70
N ALA A 23 -1.23 -13.68 6.95
CA ALA A 23 0.09 -13.10 6.75
C ALA A 23 0.48 -13.10 5.28
N ALA A 24 1.09 -12.02 4.83
CA ALA A 24 1.75 -11.92 3.54
C ALA A 24 2.98 -11.03 3.66
N HIS A 25 3.84 -11.05 2.67
CA HIS A 25 5.01 -10.20 2.65
C HIS A 25 5.17 -9.47 1.30
N CYS A 26 5.92 -8.40 1.30
CA CYS A 26 6.45 -7.77 0.10
C CYS A 26 7.96 -7.61 0.26
N ALA A 27 8.63 -6.91 -0.65
CA ALA A 27 10.09 -6.83 -0.69
C ALA A 27 10.77 -6.48 0.66
N THR A 28 10.12 -5.69 1.51
CA THR A 28 10.70 -5.16 2.77
C THR A 28 9.83 -5.30 3.99
N ARG A 29 8.53 -5.69 3.84
CA ARG A 29 7.53 -5.63 4.91
C ARG A 29 6.77 -6.93 5.04
N LEU A 30 6.62 -7.38 6.28
CA LEU A 30 5.65 -8.38 6.68
C LEU A 30 4.30 -7.67 6.92
N ARG A 31 3.23 -8.16 6.28
CA ARG A 31 1.88 -7.62 6.38
C ARG A 31 0.98 -8.64 7.03
N LEU A 32 0.31 -8.22 8.08
CA LEU A 32 -0.53 -9.08 8.88
C LEU A 32 -1.93 -8.47 9.00
N VAL A 33 -2.95 -9.32 8.93
CA VAL A 33 -4.31 -8.97 9.37
C VAL A 33 -4.57 -9.70 10.66
N LEU A 34 -4.95 -8.97 11.69
CA LEU A 34 -5.25 -9.52 13.01
C LEU A 34 -6.75 -9.51 13.27
N VAL A 35 -7.22 -10.37 14.14
CA VAL A 35 -8.60 -10.40 14.59
C VAL A 35 -8.89 -9.20 15.50
N ASP A 36 -7.98 -8.93 16.44
CA ASP A 36 -8.07 -7.82 17.39
C ASP A 36 -6.74 -7.06 17.45
N ASP A 37 -6.74 -5.82 16.95
CA ASP A 37 -5.56 -4.97 16.90
C ASP A 37 -5.15 -4.41 18.27
N LYS A 38 -5.99 -4.55 19.30
CA LYS A 38 -5.69 -4.08 20.66
C LYS A 38 -4.74 -5.00 21.42
N LYS A 39 -4.61 -6.24 20.98
CA LYS A 39 -3.74 -7.26 21.61
C LYS A 39 -2.27 -7.16 21.21
N ILE A 40 -1.90 -6.16 20.42
CA ILE A 40 -0.53 -6.00 19.90
C ILE A 40 0.33 -5.22 20.89
N ASP A 41 1.50 -5.76 21.19
CA ASP A 41 2.57 -5.00 21.82
C ASP A 41 3.54 -4.43 20.76
N LYS A 42 3.20 -3.26 20.21
CA LYS A 42 4.03 -2.59 19.21
C LYS A 42 5.42 -2.23 19.73
N ALA A 43 5.51 -1.79 20.98
CA ALA A 43 6.76 -1.37 21.57
C ALA A 43 7.74 -2.55 21.75
N ALA A 44 7.23 -3.72 22.08
CA ALA A 44 8.04 -4.93 22.15
C ALA A 44 8.43 -5.45 20.77
N ILE A 45 7.53 -5.35 19.76
CA ILE A 45 7.83 -5.73 18.36
C ILE A 45 8.96 -4.87 17.79
N GLU A 46 8.95 -3.56 18.01
CA GLU A 46 9.99 -2.65 17.51
C GLU A 46 11.36 -2.89 18.13
N LYS A 47 11.42 -3.51 19.32
CA LYS A 47 12.67 -3.89 19.99
C LYS A 47 13.26 -5.21 19.50
N LEU A 48 12.52 -5.99 18.70
CA LEU A 48 13.02 -7.25 18.18
C LEU A 48 14.15 -7.03 17.19
N ASP A 49 15.15 -7.90 17.27
CA ASP A 49 16.30 -7.83 16.37
C ASP A 49 15.89 -8.01 14.90
N GLY A 50 16.27 -7.04 14.06
CA GLY A 50 15.95 -6.98 12.64
C GLY A 50 14.67 -6.24 12.29
N VAL A 51 13.84 -5.82 13.25
CA VAL A 51 12.69 -4.96 13.03
C VAL A 51 13.14 -3.51 12.93
N LYS A 52 12.71 -2.82 11.87
CA LYS A 52 13.00 -1.39 11.65
C LYS A 52 11.81 -0.48 11.97
N GLY A 53 10.66 -1.04 12.22
CA GLY A 53 9.46 -0.32 12.61
C GLY A 53 8.20 -1.17 12.47
N CYS A 54 7.14 -0.76 13.18
CA CYS A 54 5.84 -1.42 13.19
C CYS A 54 4.73 -0.40 13.01
N PHE A 55 3.96 -0.50 11.93
CA PHE A 55 2.91 0.44 11.58
C PHE A 55 1.56 -0.25 11.39
N SER A 56 0.50 0.43 11.82
CA SER A 56 -0.87 0.03 11.51
C SER A 56 -1.40 0.92 10.39
N ASN A 57 -1.85 0.32 9.29
CA ASN A 57 -2.44 1.04 8.17
C ASN A 57 -3.60 0.23 7.59
N ALA A 58 -4.76 0.86 7.53
CA ALA A 58 -5.94 0.34 6.86
C ALA A 58 -6.36 -1.09 7.29
N GLY A 59 -6.33 -1.39 8.59
CA GLY A 59 -6.68 -2.71 9.14
C GLY A 59 -5.60 -3.78 8.95
N GLN A 60 -4.38 -3.37 8.58
CA GLN A 60 -3.21 -4.23 8.47
C GLN A 60 -2.09 -3.74 9.38
N ILE A 61 -1.41 -4.67 10.01
CA ILE A 61 -0.13 -4.41 10.70
C ILE A 61 0.99 -4.65 9.70
N GLN A 62 1.90 -3.70 9.60
CA GLN A 62 3.06 -3.76 8.72
C GLN A 62 4.33 -3.68 9.56
N ILE A 63 5.12 -4.73 9.53
CA ILE A 63 6.41 -4.81 10.24
C ILE A 63 7.52 -4.74 9.19
N ILE A 64 8.40 -3.76 9.33
CA ILE A 64 9.49 -3.51 8.38
C ILE A 64 10.73 -4.26 8.84
N PHE A 65 11.22 -5.18 7.98
CA PHE A 65 12.48 -5.91 8.20
C PHE A 65 13.60 -5.46 7.27
N GLY A 66 13.25 -4.99 6.06
CA GLY A 66 14.20 -4.69 5.00
C GLY A 66 14.32 -5.81 3.97
N THR A 67 15.07 -5.52 2.91
CA THR A 67 15.25 -6.42 1.77
C THR A 67 15.99 -7.71 2.17
N GLY A 68 15.52 -8.85 1.68
CA GLY A 68 16.15 -10.16 1.87
C GLY A 68 15.82 -10.87 3.20
N LEU A 69 15.51 -10.13 4.25
CA LEU A 69 15.18 -10.71 5.56
C LEU A 69 13.70 -11.11 5.66
N VAL A 70 12.83 -10.29 5.09
CA VAL A 70 11.37 -10.46 5.21
C VAL A 70 10.88 -11.82 4.70
N ASN A 71 11.44 -12.35 3.61
CA ASN A 71 11.05 -13.64 3.05
C ASN A 71 11.34 -14.78 4.03
N LYS A 72 12.51 -14.75 4.65
CA LYS A 72 12.93 -15.77 5.63
C LYS A 72 12.11 -15.67 6.91
N VAL A 73 11.88 -14.44 7.40
CA VAL A 73 11.04 -14.20 8.58
C VAL A 73 9.60 -14.63 8.31
N HIS A 74 9.06 -14.33 7.13
CA HIS A 74 7.70 -14.74 6.76
C HIS A 74 7.55 -16.27 6.74
N ALA A 75 8.46 -16.99 6.11
CA ALA A 75 8.41 -18.45 6.05
C ALA A 75 8.43 -19.09 7.46
N GLU A 76 9.33 -18.63 8.33
CA GLU A 76 9.38 -19.09 9.72
C GLU A 76 8.13 -18.66 10.53
N PHE A 77 7.65 -17.44 10.32
CA PHE A 77 6.46 -16.93 10.99
C PHE A 77 5.21 -17.73 10.64
N VAL A 78 4.96 -17.99 9.35
CA VAL A 78 3.84 -18.80 8.86
C VAL A 78 3.89 -20.21 9.45
N ARG A 79 5.08 -20.80 9.54
CA ARG A 79 5.29 -22.10 10.16
C ARG A 79 4.97 -22.08 11.65
N HIS A 80 5.42 -21.07 12.40
CA HIS A 80 5.14 -20.93 13.83
C HIS A 80 3.69 -20.57 14.13
N ALA A 81 3.08 -19.73 13.31
CA ALA A 81 1.68 -19.34 13.44
C ALA A 81 0.71 -20.44 13.01
N GLY A 82 1.16 -21.38 12.16
CA GLY A 82 0.31 -22.45 11.64
C GLY A 82 -0.74 -21.96 10.63
N ILE A 83 -0.46 -20.85 9.95
CA ILE A 83 -1.34 -20.24 8.94
C ILE A 83 -0.80 -20.49 7.54
N GLY A 84 -1.70 -20.64 6.54
CA GLY A 84 -1.31 -20.75 5.15
C GLY A 84 -0.79 -19.40 4.59
N GLU A 85 0.01 -19.47 3.52
CA GLU A 85 0.39 -18.28 2.76
C GLU A 85 -0.84 -17.71 2.06
N VAL A 86 -1.07 -16.40 2.26
CA VAL A 86 -2.18 -15.68 1.66
C VAL A 86 -1.62 -14.67 0.66
N SER A 87 -2.24 -14.58 -0.51
CA SER A 87 -1.83 -13.60 -1.51
C SER A 87 -2.08 -12.16 -1.05
N LYS A 88 -1.34 -11.21 -1.63
CA LYS A 88 -1.50 -9.78 -1.30
C LYS A 88 -2.92 -9.27 -1.56
N SER A 89 -3.61 -9.81 -2.56
CA SER A 89 -5.01 -9.47 -2.88
C SER A 89 -5.98 -9.93 -1.81
N GLU A 90 -5.87 -11.19 -1.38
CA GLU A 90 -6.71 -11.76 -0.31
C GLU A 90 -6.50 -11.06 1.03
N LEU A 91 -5.25 -10.69 1.34
CA LEU A 91 -4.93 -9.90 2.53
C LEU A 91 -5.63 -8.54 2.52
N THR A 92 -5.68 -7.88 1.36
CA THR A 92 -6.35 -6.59 1.21
C THR A 92 -7.86 -6.72 1.38
N GLU A 93 -8.45 -7.79 0.89
CA GLU A 93 -9.88 -8.08 1.07
C GLU A 93 -10.25 -8.37 2.53
N LEU A 94 -9.43 -9.16 3.22
CA LEU A 94 -9.63 -9.44 4.66
C LEU A 94 -9.51 -8.17 5.50
N ALA A 95 -8.55 -7.32 5.20
CA ALA A 95 -8.41 -6.01 5.87
C ALA A 95 -9.61 -5.09 5.58
N ALA A 96 -10.15 -5.11 4.35
CA ALA A 96 -11.31 -4.32 3.99
C ALA A 96 -12.59 -4.72 4.74
N LYS A 97 -12.74 -6.00 5.09
CA LYS A 97 -13.88 -6.49 5.89
C LYS A 97 -13.92 -5.93 7.31
N LYS A 98 -12.78 -5.52 7.86
CA LYS A 98 -12.69 -4.89 9.20
C LYS A 98 -13.04 -3.41 9.23
N LEU A 99 -13.14 -2.75 8.07
CA LEU A 99 -13.43 -1.32 8.00
C LEU A 99 -14.93 -1.07 8.19
N ASN A 100 -15.25 0.02 8.88
CA ASN A 100 -16.62 0.51 8.97
C ASN A 100 -17.20 0.79 7.56
N PRO A 101 -18.52 0.62 7.33
CA PRO A 101 -19.13 0.80 6.01
C PRO A 101 -18.81 2.16 5.39
N LEU A 102 -18.74 3.22 6.20
CA LEU A 102 -18.38 4.56 5.75
C LEU A 102 -16.91 4.64 5.26
N GLN A 103 -15.97 4.01 5.97
CA GLN A 103 -14.56 3.92 5.56
C GLN A 103 -14.38 3.08 4.31
N ARG A 104 -15.23 2.08 4.10
CA ARG A 104 -15.24 1.23 2.90
C ARG A 104 -15.65 2.02 1.66
N ILE A 105 -16.68 2.87 1.78
CA ILE A 105 -17.12 3.78 0.72
C ILE A 105 -16.03 4.81 0.42
N ALA A 106 -15.45 5.44 1.44
CA ALA A 106 -14.38 6.41 1.26
C ALA A 106 -13.14 5.81 0.57
N ARG A 107 -12.80 4.56 0.89
CA ARG A 107 -11.69 3.83 0.23
C ARG A 107 -12.02 3.49 -1.23
N LEU A 108 -13.26 3.06 -1.51
CA LEU A 108 -13.70 2.79 -2.87
C LEU A 108 -13.59 4.05 -3.72
N LEU A 109 -14.09 5.16 -3.21
CA LEU A 109 -14.00 6.48 -3.84
C LEU A 109 -12.53 6.86 -4.09
N SER A 110 -11.67 6.76 -3.08
CA SER A 110 -10.24 7.08 -3.20
C SER A 110 -9.54 6.24 -4.27
N ASN A 111 -9.85 4.94 -4.36
CA ASN A 111 -9.25 4.06 -5.37
C ASN A 111 -9.66 4.43 -6.80
N ILE A 112 -10.81 5.07 -6.98
CA ILE A 112 -11.29 5.55 -8.28
C ILE A 112 -10.66 6.92 -8.58
N PHE A 113 -10.63 7.83 -7.60
CA PHE A 113 -10.16 9.20 -7.81
C PHE A 113 -8.64 9.32 -7.93
N VAL A 114 -7.87 8.51 -7.18
CA VAL A 114 -6.39 8.58 -7.21
C VAL A 114 -5.81 8.41 -8.63
N PRO A 115 -6.23 7.45 -9.46
CA PRO A 115 -5.72 7.35 -10.82
C PRO A 115 -6.22 8.45 -11.77
N ILE A 116 -7.36 9.09 -11.47
CA ILE A 116 -7.97 10.11 -12.34
C ILE A 116 -7.32 11.48 -12.12
N ILE A 117 -6.90 11.81 -10.89
CA ILE A 117 -6.31 13.11 -10.55
C ILE A 117 -5.09 13.46 -11.44
N PRO A 118 -4.10 12.56 -11.65
CA PRO A 118 -2.97 12.86 -12.53
C PRO A 118 -3.37 13.17 -13.98
N ALA A 119 -4.41 12.49 -14.50
CA ALA A 119 -4.90 12.73 -15.86
C ALA A 119 -5.51 14.12 -16.00
N ILE A 120 -6.34 14.53 -15.03
CA ILE A 120 -6.96 15.86 -15.02
C ILE A 120 -5.90 16.97 -14.91
N VAL A 121 -4.92 16.79 -14.01
CA VAL A 121 -3.83 17.75 -13.83
C VAL A 121 -2.97 17.85 -15.09
N ALA A 122 -2.63 16.73 -15.71
CA ALA A 122 -1.86 16.72 -16.97
C ALA A 122 -2.59 17.42 -18.10
N SER A 123 -3.88 17.17 -18.25
CA SER A 123 -4.74 17.82 -19.26
C SER A 123 -4.81 19.35 -19.03
N GLY A 124 -5.04 19.79 -17.78
CA GLY A 124 -5.09 21.19 -17.42
C GLY A 124 -3.77 21.93 -17.66
N LEU A 125 -2.64 21.29 -17.32
CA LEU A 125 -1.30 21.85 -17.58
C LEU A 125 -1.01 21.93 -19.08
N LEU A 126 -1.36 20.91 -19.85
CA LEU A 126 -1.18 20.89 -21.30
C LEU A 126 -1.99 22.00 -21.95
N MET A 127 -3.26 22.15 -21.58
CA MET A 127 -4.15 23.19 -22.10
C MET A 127 -3.62 24.60 -21.73
N GLY A 128 -3.14 24.80 -20.51
CA GLY A 128 -2.51 26.06 -20.07
C GLY A 128 -1.23 26.38 -20.85
N ALA A 129 -0.38 25.38 -21.09
CA ALA A 129 0.85 25.52 -21.87
C ALA A 129 0.56 25.87 -23.33
N LEU A 130 -0.41 25.18 -23.95
CA LEU A 130 -0.84 25.48 -25.34
C LEU A 130 -1.44 26.90 -25.45
N GLY A 131 -2.23 27.34 -24.44
CA GLY A 131 -2.75 28.70 -24.37
C GLY A 131 -1.64 29.75 -24.28
N MET A 132 -0.60 29.48 -23.50
CA MET A 132 0.57 30.36 -23.38
C MET A 132 1.36 30.45 -24.69
N VAL A 133 1.62 29.31 -25.33
CA VAL A 133 2.29 29.26 -26.64
C VAL A 133 1.53 30.06 -27.72
N ARG A 134 0.19 29.94 -27.70
CA ARG A 134 -0.69 30.69 -28.61
C ARG A 134 -0.63 32.20 -28.36
N THR A 135 -0.62 32.60 -27.08
CA THR A 135 -0.61 34.02 -26.70
C THR A 135 0.74 34.72 -27.04
N TYR A 136 1.85 33.99 -26.84
CA TYR A 136 3.19 34.49 -27.11
C TYR A 136 3.65 34.31 -28.58
N GLY A 137 2.86 33.61 -29.41
CA GLY A 137 3.19 33.38 -30.82
C GLY A 137 4.41 32.49 -31.06
N TRP A 138 4.73 31.60 -30.14
CA TRP A 138 5.92 30.75 -30.23
C TRP A 138 5.74 29.53 -31.13
N ALA A 139 4.51 29.20 -31.48
CA ALA A 139 4.21 28.15 -32.45
C ALA A 139 3.02 28.56 -33.33
N ASP A 140 3.05 28.09 -34.57
CA ASP A 140 1.94 28.27 -35.53
C ASP A 140 0.69 27.52 -35.03
N PRO A 141 -0.42 28.22 -34.75
CA PRO A 141 -1.66 27.57 -34.29
C PRO A 141 -2.27 26.62 -35.32
N ASP A 142 -1.88 26.72 -36.60
CA ASP A 142 -2.33 25.87 -37.69
C ASP A 142 -1.42 24.65 -37.91
N SER A 143 -0.39 24.45 -37.08
CA SER A 143 0.46 23.28 -37.20
C SER A 143 -0.32 22.01 -36.82
N ALA A 144 -0.17 20.95 -37.60
CA ALA A 144 -0.86 19.67 -37.36
C ALA A 144 -0.60 19.12 -35.96
N LEU A 145 0.61 19.34 -35.42
CA LEU A 145 1.01 18.92 -34.09
C LEU A 145 0.28 19.70 -32.99
N PHE A 146 0.08 21.03 -33.19
CA PHE A 146 -0.66 21.87 -32.27
C PHE A 146 -2.14 21.47 -32.20
N ILE A 147 -2.76 21.24 -33.37
CA ILE A 147 -4.16 20.80 -33.48
C ILE A 147 -4.36 19.42 -32.82
N MET A 148 -3.44 18.49 -33.02
CA MET A 148 -3.50 17.17 -32.37
C MET A 148 -3.38 17.26 -30.85
N LEU A 149 -2.48 18.09 -30.32
CA LEU A 149 -2.33 18.30 -28.89
C LEU A 149 -3.52 19.01 -28.26
N ASP A 150 -4.11 19.96 -28.95
CA ASP A 150 -5.32 20.68 -28.51
C ASP A 150 -6.53 19.74 -28.49
N MET A 151 -6.73 18.92 -29.51
CA MET A 151 -7.75 17.88 -29.53
C MET A 151 -7.56 16.86 -28.41
N PHE A 152 -6.34 16.40 -28.18
CA PHE A 152 -6.04 15.44 -27.12
C PHE A 152 -6.31 16.03 -25.74
N SER A 153 -5.90 17.26 -25.51
CA SER A 153 -6.11 18.00 -24.25
C SER A 153 -7.59 18.28 -23.98
N SER A 154 -8.39 18.54 -25.00
CA SER A 154 -9.84 18.81 -24.87
C SER A 154 -10.69 17.54 -24.75
N ALA A 155 -10.16 16.38 -25.17
CA ALA A 155 -10.84 15.09 -25.09
C ALA A 155 -10.59 14.35 -23.76
N ALA A 156 -9.60 14.77 -22.99
CA ALA A 156 -9.24 14.18 -21.71
C ALA A 156 -9.97 14.89 -20.55
#